data_336169dd03978a2e03b96b8e57d748ad
#
_entry.id   336169dd03978a2e03b96b8e57d748ad
#
_cell.length_a   1.000
_cell.length_b   1.000
_cell.length_c   1.000
_cell.angle_alpha   90.00
_cell.angle_beta   90.00
_cell.angle_gamma   90.00
#
_symmetry.space_group_name_H-M   'P 1'
#
loop_
_entity.id
_entity.type
_entity.pdbx_description
1 polymer ?
#
loop_
_entity_poly.entity_id
_entity_poly.type
_entity_poly.pdbx_seq_one_letter_code
_entity_poly.pdbx_strand_id
1 'polypeptide(L)'
;MNDDLHDFEQFMKRREDAARAFVRGDAAPLGRIVARVSPATFFGPQGGNEQGPDHVYSIYERDAAHFTSGDTSFEILQMAASDGIAYWAGFQRAMTRLDGSTEPIPFNLRVTEVFHCEGDEWKLVHRHADPLASES
;
A
#
# COMPACT_ATOMS: atom_id res chain seq x y z
N MET A 1 8.90 27.29 -2.92
CA MET A 1 9.33 26.12 -3.43
C MET A 1 9.16 25.00 -2.47
N ASN A 2 8.55 24.05 -2.84
CA ASN A 2 8.36 22.98 -1.99
C ASN A 2 9.30 21.89 -2.23
N ASP A 3 9.54 21.13 -1.23
CA ASP A 3 10.37 19.97 -1.30
C ASP A 3 9.45 18.75 -1.20
N ASP A 4 8.58 18.63 -2.19
CA ASP A 4 7.60 17.55 -2.21
C ASP A 4 8.26 16.18 -2.15
N LEU A 5 9.39 16.02 -2.86
CA LEU A 5 10.07 14.73 -2.85
C LEU A 5 10.61 14.38 -1.47
N HIS A 6 11.24 15.35 -0.77
CA HIS A 6 11.72 15.09 0.58
C HIS A 6 10.58 14.75 1.53
N ASP A 7 9.49 15.50 1.46
CA ASP A 7 8.31 15.24 2.29
C ASP A 7 7.72 13.86 1.98
N PHE A 8 7.67 13.49 0.71
CA PHE A 8 7.15 12.19 0.31
C PHE A 8 8.06 11.06 0.79
N GLU A 9 9.38 11.25 0.72
CA GLU A 9 10.32 10.25 1.25
C GLU A 9 10.11 10.01 2.75
N GLN A 10 9.85 11.07 3.52
CA GLN A 10 9.55 10.92 4.93
C GLN A 10 8.21 10.23 5.15
N PHE A 11 7.20 10.58 4.34
CA PHE A 11 5.90 9.93 4.40
C PHE A 11 6.01 8.43 4.11
N MET A 12 6.86 8.02 3.19
CA MET A 12 6.99 6.61 2.82
C MET A 12 7.42 5.73 3.98
N LYS A 13 8.08 6.28 4.99
CA LYS A 13 8.38 5.52 6.22
C LYS A 13 7.08 5.14 6.94
N ARG A 14 6.13 6.05 7.03
CA ARG A 14 4.81 5.75 7.63
C ARG A 14 4.01 4.82 6.72
N ARG A 15 4.14 4.96 5.40
CA ARG A 15 3.47 4.06 4.46
C ARG A 15 3.95 2.63 4.66
N GLU A 16 5.24 2.43 4.82
CA GLU A 16 5.79 1.10 5.04
C GLU A 16 5.37 0.54 6.40
N ASP A 17 5.33 1.37 7.42
CA ASP A 17 4.82 0.94 8.73
C ASP A 17 3.36 0.51 8.64
N ALA A 18 2.55 1.21 7.84
CA ALA A 18 1.16 0.82 7.62
C ALA A 18 1.07 -0.54 6.90
N ALA A 19 1.98 -0.81 5.97
CA ALA A 19 2.04 -2.10 5.31
C ALA A 19 2.38 -3.23 6.30
N ARG A 20 3.30 -2.97 7.23
CA ARG A 20 3.63 -3.97 8.26
C ARG A 20 2.45 -4.27 9.16
N ALA A 21 1.72 -3.23 9.56
CA ALA A 21 0.51 -3.43 10.36
C ALA A 21 -0.54 -4.24 9.59
N PHE A 22 -0.68 -3.96 8.30
CA PHE A 22 -1.65 -4.65 7.44
C PHE A 22 -1.40 -6.16 7.40
N VAL A 23 -0.15 -6.58 7.22
CA VAL A 23 0.16 -8.00 7.14
C VAL A 23 0.15 -8.68 8.52
N ARG A 24 -0.16 -7.92 9.57
CA ARG A 24 -0.39 -8.44 10.92
C ARG A 24 -1.87 -8.39 11.30
N GLY A 25 -2.72 -8.04 10.35
CA GLY A 25 -4.16 -8.03 10.53
C GLY A 25 -4.76 -6.68 10.88
N ASP A 26 -3.98 -5.61 10.87
CA ASP A 26 -4.45 -4.29 11.29
C ASP A 26 -4.44 -3.31 10.12
N ALA A 27 -5.62 -3.00 9.60
CA ALA A 27 -5.78 -2.07 8.49
C ALA A 27 -5.87 -0.60 8.94
N ALA A 28 -5.93 -0.31 10.23
CA ALA A 28 -6.19 1.05 10.71
C ALA A 28 -5.10 2.05 10.27
N PRO A 29 -3.80 1.74 10.36
CA PRO A 29 -2.79 2.69 9.86
C PRO A 29 -2.94 2.99 8.36
N LEU A 30 -3.24 1.98 7.54
CA LEU A 30 -3.49 2.21 6.12
C LEU A 30 -4.74 3.05 5.92
N GLY A 31 -5.76 2.83 6.72
CA GLY A 31 -6.99 3.61 6.65
C GLY A 31 -6.78 5.10 6.88
N ARG A 32 -5.77 5.47 7.66
CA ARG A 32 -5.43 6.88 7.87
C ARG A 32 -4.72 7.49 6.66
N ILE A 33 -4.24 6.66 5.75
CA ILE A 33 -3.48 7.07 4.56
C ILE A 33 -4.36 7.08 3.31
N VAL A 34 -5.39 6.23 3.25
CA VAL A 34 -6.28 6.16 2.10
C VAL A 34 -7.02 7.48 1.92
N ALA A 35 -7.14 7.92 0.67
CA ALA A 35 -7.82 9.17 0.34
C ALA A 35 -9.27 9.16 0.81
N ARG A 36 -9.74 10.30 1.30
CA ARG A 36 -11.14 10.48 1.73
C ARG A 36 -11.92 11.36 0.79
N VAL A 37 -11.24 12.32 0.17
CA VAL A 37 -11.87 13.33 -0.68
C VAL A 37 -11.54 13.06 -2.13
N SER A 38 -10.29 12.73 -2.43
CA SER A 38 -9.84 12.42 -3.78
C SER A 38 -10.40 11.07 -4.22
N PRO A 39 -10.49 10.80 -5.52
CA PRO A 39 -10.82 9.46 -5.98
C PRO A 39 -9.85 8.43 -5.39
N ALA A 40 -10.34 7.23 -5.13
CA ALA A 40 -9.50 6.13 -4.68
C ALA A 40 -9.83 4.89 -5.51
N THR A 41 -8.77 4.20 -5.95
CA THR A 41 -8.92 2.96 -6.71
C THR A 41 -7.90 1.93 -6.23
N PHE A 42 -8.28 0.66 -6.36
CA PHE A 42 -7.40 -0.44 -6.00
C PHE A 42 -7.56 -1.57 -7.01
N PHE A 43 -6.45 -1.94 -7.65
CA PHE A 43 -6.37 -3.09 -8.55
C PHE A 43 -5.50 -4.13 -7.84
N GLY A 44 -6.14 -5.18 -7.35
CA GLY A 44 -5.46 -6.15 -6.52
C GLY A 44 -4.90 -7.33 -7.28
N PRO A 45 -4.16 -8.19 -6.58
CA PRO A 45 -3.41 -9.29 -7.21
C PRO A 45 -4.27 -10.38 -7.84
N GLN A 46 -5.55 -10.37 -7.55
CA GLN A 46 -6.46 -11.37 -8.13
C GLN A 46 -7.30 -10.79 -9.25
N GLY A 47 -6.97 -9.60 -9.74
CA GLY A 47 -7.64 -8.97 -10.86
C GLY A 47 -8.83 -8.11 -10.49
N GLY A 48 -9.03 -7.87 -9.19
CA GLY A 48 -10.14 -7.04 -8.73
C GLY A 48 -9.97 -5.58 -9.10
N ASN A 49 -11.09 -4.87 -9.14
CA ASN A 49 -11.17 -3.47 -9.51
C ASN A 49 -12.14 -2.81 -8.53
N GLU A 50 -11.60 -2.07 -7.57
CA GLU A 50 -12.37 -1.42 -6.52
C GLU A 50 -12.27 0.09 -6.68
N GLN A 51 -13.39 0.79 -6.53
CA GLN A 51 -13.44 2.22 -6.74
C GLN A 51 -14.20 2.91 -5.62
N GLY A 52 -13.76 4.09 -5.24
CA GLY A 52 -14.35 4.93 -4.22
C GLY A 52 -13.69 4.77 -2.86
N PRO A 53 -13.48 5.88 -2.12
CA PRO A 53 -12.70 5.83 -0.87
C PRO A 53 -13.25 4.87 0.17
N ASP A 54 -14.57 4.91 0.43
CA ASP A 54 -15.14 4.07 1.47
C ASP A 54 -15.09 2.59 1.06
N HIS A 55 -15.39 2.30 -0.19
CA HIS A 55 -15.37 0.94 -0.68
C HIS A 55 -13.95 0.39 -0.69
N VAL A 56 -12.98 1.18 -1.17
CA VAL A 56 -11.58 0.76 -1.19
C VAL A 56 -11.10 0.46 0.22
N TYR A 57 -11.42 1.31 1.20
CA TYR A 57 -11.02 1.04 2.56
C TYR A 57 -11.66 -0.24 3.11
N SER A 58 -12.94 -0.46 2.80
CA SER A 58 -13.61 -1.68 3.27
C SER A 58 -12.96 -2.95 2.71
N ILE A 59 -12.47 -2.89 1.47
CA ILE A 59 -11.72 -4.01 0.86
C ILE A 59 -10.39 -4.22 1.59
N TYR A 60 -9.66 -3.14 1.90
CA TYR A 60 -8.43 -3.26 2.66
C TYR A 60 -8.68 -3.88 4.05
N GLU A 61 -9.75 -3.47 4.73
CA GLU A 61 -10.10 -4.07 6.03
C GLU A 61 -10.37 -5.57 5.90
N ARG A 62 -11.14 -5.93 4.87
CA ARG A 62 -11.46 -7.34 4.62
C ARG A 62 -10.19 -8.15 4.36
N ASP A 63 -9.31 -7.62 3.53
CA ASP A 63 -8.08 -8.35 3.14
C ASP A 63 -7.13 -8.45 4.33
N ALA A 64 -6.97 -7.38 5.11
CA ALA A 64 -6.10 -7.41 6.28
C ALA A 64 -6.54 -8.45 7.30
N ALA A 65 -7.85 -8.66 7.43
CA ALA A 65 -8.40 -9.60 8.40
C ALA A 65 -7.97 -11.05 8.15
N HIS A 66 -7.47 -11.36 6.94
CA HIS A 66 -6.97 -12.70 6.63
C HIS A 66 -5.53 -12.94 7.07
N PHE A 67 -4.79 -11.89 7.43
CA PHE A 67 -3.40 -12.05 7.88
C PHE A 67 -3.38 -12.16 9.40
N THR A 68 -2.60 -13.11 9.92
CA THR A 68 -2.47 -13.28 11.36
C THR A 68 -1.13 -12.81 11.86
N SER A 69 -0.09 -12.90 11.05
CA SER A 69 1.23 -12.37 11.37
C SER A 69 2.02 -12.18 10.10
N GLY A 70 3.08 -11.40 10.17
CA GLY A 70 3.92 -11.22 9.01
C GLY A 70 4.82 -10.02 9.12
N ASP A 71 5.66 -9.87 8.12
CA ASP A 71 6.48 -8.69 7.93
C ASP A 71 6.57 -8.38 6.44
N THR A 72 6.83 -7.13 6.11
CA THR A 72 6.91 -6.71 4.73
C THR A 72 7.83 -5.49 4.61
N SER A 73 8.39 -5.34 3.43
CA SER A 73 9.21 -4.18 3.11
C SER A 73 9.00 -3.81 1.64
N PHE A 74 9.30 -2.56 1.32
CA PHE A 74 9.22 -2.06 -0.05
C PHE A 74 10.63 -1.97 -0.64
N GLU A 75 10.79 -2.49 -1.83
CA GLU A 75 11.97 -2.25 -2.66
C GLU A 75 11.57 -1.24 -3.72
N ILE A 76 11.90 0.02 -3.51
CA ILE A 76 11.48 1.11 -4.38
C ILE A 76 12.45 1.22 -5.54
N LEU A 77 11.95 1.01 -6.77
CA LEU A 77 12.76 1.12 -7.97
C LEU A 77 12.78 2.53 -8.52
N GLN A 78 11.70 3.27 -8.34
CA GLN A 78 11.63 4.68 -8.72
C GLN A 78 10.56 5.38 -7.90
N MET A 79 10.74 6.66 -7.66
CA MET A 79 9.71 7.49 -7.04
C MET A 79 9.91 8.94 -7.46
N ALA A 80 8.82 9.69 -7.44
CA ALA A 80 8.86 11.13 -7.72
C ALA A 80 7.69 11.80 -7.01
N ALA A 81 7.84 13.09 -6.75
CA ALA A 81 6.79 13.90 -6.17
C ALA A 81 6.97 15.34 -6.64
N SER A 82 5.86 15.96 -7.07
CA SER A 82 5.86 17.34 -7.52
C SER A 82 4.42 17.83 -7.59
N ASP A 83 4.20 19.09 -7.18
CA ASP A 83 2.89 19.75 -7.33
C ASP A 83 1.74 18.97 -6.69
N GLY A 84 1.99 18.36 -5.54
CA GLY A 84 0.95 17.67 -4.78
C GLY A 84 0.59 16.28 -5.31
N ILE A 85 1.39 15.73 -6.21
CA ILE A 85 1.21 14.37 -6.72
C ILE A 85 2.51 13.62 -6.52
N ALA A 86 2.41 12.37 -6.10
CA ALA A 86 3.58 11.52 -5.92
C ALA A 86 3.27 10.10 -6.33
N TYR A 87 4.31 9.36 -6.67
CA TYR A 87 4.17 7.93 -6.93
C TYR A 87 5.45 7.20 -6.53
N TRP A 88 5.30 5.90 -6.30
CA TRP A 88 6.45 5.00 -6.33
C TRP A 88 6.06 3.74 -7.09
N ALA A 89 7.07 3.09 -7.64
CA ALA A 89 6.92 1.81 -8.31
C ALA A 89 8.07 0.90 -7.88
N GLY A 90 7.76 -0.37 -7.64
CA GLY A 90 8.76 -1.32 -7.21
C GLY A 90 8.13 -2.62 -6.74
N PHE A 91 8.75 -3.22 -5.74
CA PHE A 91 8.29 -4.50 -5.22
C PHE A 91 7.93 -4.38 -3.76
N GLN A 92 6.93 -5.15 -3.36
CA GLN A 92 6.64 -5.37 -1.94
C GLN A 92 6.96 -6.83 -1.66
N ARG A 93 7.89 -7.04 -0.74
CA ARG A 93 8.29 -8.39 -0.35
C ARG A 93 7.75 -8.65 1.04
N ALA A 94 7.05 -9.76 1.18
CA ALA A 94 6.40 -10.07 2.44
C ALA A 94 6.52 -11.55 2.75
N MET A 95 6.58 -11.85 4.03
CA MET A 95 6.44 -13.20 4.55
C MET A 95 5.28 -13.15 5.51
N THR A 96 4.22 -13.91 5.25
CA THR A 96 2.95 -13.75 5.94
C THR A 96 2.38 -15.09 6.37
N ARG A 97 1.49 -15.04 7.35
CA ARG A 97 0.63 -16.18 7.71
C ARG A 97 -0.81 -15.76 7.53
N LEU A 98 -1.57 -16.61 6.86
CA LEU A 98 -2.99 -16.40 6.65
C LEU A 98 -3.80 -17.21 7.64
N ASP A 99 -5.12 -16.95 7.69
CA ASP A 99 -6.03 -17.66 8.56
C ASP A 99 -5.86 -19.16 8.45
N GLY A 100 -5.74 -19.81 9.61
CA GLY A 100 -5.65 -21.27 9.67
C GLY A 100 -4.32 -21.85 9.26
N SER A 101 -3.35 -21.02 8.90
CA SER A 101 -2.03 -21.48 8.46
C SER A 101 -1.01 -21.30 9.58
N THR A 102 -0.18 -22.33 9.79
CA THR A 102 0.95 -22.21 10.72
C THR A 102 2.25 -21.93 9.98
N GLU A 103 2.26 -22.12 8.66
CA GLU A 103 3.47 -21.93 7.86
C GLU A 103 3.50 -20.54 7.27
N PRO A 104 4.64 -19.84 7.34
CA PRO A 104 4.77 -18.55 6.66
C PRO A 104 4.80 -18.76 5.14
N ILE A 105 4.16 -17.85 4.42
CA ILE A 105 4.04 -17.90 2.98
C ILE A 105 4.62 -16.63 2.38
N PRO A 106 5.52 -16.73 1.38
CA PRO A 106 5.98 -15.53 0.69
C PRO A 106 4.81 -14.89 -0.08
N PHE A 107 4.75 -13.57 -0.01
CA PHE A 107 3.70 -12.81 -0.69
C PHE A 107 4.38 -11.60 -1.34
N ASN A 108 4.95 -11.84 -2.52
CA ASN A 108 5.75 -10.82 -3.19
C ASN A 108 4.97 -10.23 -4.35
N LEU A 109 4.97 -8.91 -4.43
CA LEU A 109 4.11 -8.18 -5.37
C LEU A 109 4.92 -7.17 -6.16
N ARG A 110 4.46 -6.93 -7.40
CA ARG A 110 4.82 -5.74 -8.17
C ARG A 110 3.83 -4.66 -7.80
N VAL A 111 4.30 -3.47 -7.47
CA VAL A 111 3.44 -2.43 -6.93
C VAL A 111 3.70 -1.10 -7.60
N THR A 112 2.62 -0.38 -7.91
CA THR A 112 2.64 1.03 -8.22
C THR A 112 1.59 1.70 -7.34
N GLU A 113 1.97 2.77 -6.68
CA GLU A 113 1.04 3.56 -5.86
C GLU A 113 1.14 5.02 -6.24
N VAL A 114 0.00 5.69 -6.27
CA VAL A 114 -0.09 7.14 -6.56
C VAL A 114 -0.74 7.82 -5.36
N PHE A 115 -0.22 8.98 -5.02
CA PHE A 115 -0.67 9.76 -3.87
C PHE A 115 -0.96 11.19 -4.28
N HIS A 116 -1.94 11.80 -3.61
CA HIS A 116 -2.22 13.24 -3.72
C HIS A 116 -2.08 13.88 -2.35
N CYS A 117 -1.68 15.14 -2.31
CA CYS A 117 -1.82 15.92 -1.07
C CYS A 117 -3.28 16.32 -0.89
N GLU A 118 -3.83 15.98 0.28
CA GLU A 118 -5.10 16.50 0.76
C GLU A 118 -4.77 17.35 1.97
N GLY A 119 -4.89 18.69 1.83
CA GLY A 119 -4.35 19.59 2.83
C GLY A 119 -2.83 19.45 2.90
N ASP A 120 -2.31 19.13 4.07
CA ASP A 120 -0.87 18.97 4.28
C ASP A 120 -0.44 17.50 4.31
N GLU A 121 -1.32 16.59 3.90
CA GLU A 121 -1.04 15.15 4.05
C GLU A 121 -1.08 14.44 2.71
N TRP A 122 -0.13 13.54 2.52
CA TRP A 122 -0.17 12.64 1.38
C TRP A 122 -1.22 11.56 1.63
N LYS A 123 -2.07 11.32 0.61
CA LYS A 123 -3.12 10.30 0.68
C LYS A 123 -3.01 9.37 -0.51
N LEU A 124 -3.21 8.09 -0.26
CA LEU A 124 -3.17 7.06 -1.29
C LEU A 124 -4.44 7.12 -2.14
N VAL A 125 -4.28 7.42 -3.43
CA VAL A 125 -5.41 7.50 -4.36
C VAL A 125 -5.46 6.31 -5.31
N HIS A 126 -4.35 5.60 -5.49
CA HIS A 126 -4.36 4.41 -6.36
C HIS A 126 -3.28 3.44 -5.92
N ARG A 127 -3.64 2.18 -5.85
CA ARG A 127 -2.70 1.08 -5.68
C ARG A 127 -2.98 0.02 -6.73
N HIS A 128 -1.95 -0.39 -7.44
CA HIS A 128 -1.99 -1.57 -8.29
C HIS A 128 -0.91 -2.53 -7.80
N ALA A 129 -1.32 -3.72 -7.42
CA ALA A 129 -0.38 -4.73 -6.92
C ALA A 129 -0.74 -6.07 -7.53
N ASP A 130 0.24 -6.75 -8.12
CA ASP A 130 0.04 -8.09 -8.65
C ASP A 130 1.27 -8.97 -8.37
N PRO A 131 1.16 -10.29 -8.59
CA PRO A 131 2.24 -11.18 -8.19
C PRO A 131 3.55 -10.89 -8.92
N LEU A 132 4.63 -10.88 -8.15
CA LEU A 132 5.98 -10.86 -8.71
C LEU A 132 6.36 -12.28 -9.07
N ALA A 133 6.77 -12.51 -10.30
CA ALA A 133 7.21 -13.82 -10.72
C ALA A 133 8.44 -14.25 -9.94
N SER A 134 8.59 -15.56 -9.75
CA SER A 134 9.76 -16.09 -9.08
C SER A 134 11.02 -15.62 -9.76
N GLU A 135 11.95 -15.14 -8.94
CA GLU A 135 13.27 -14.75 -9.42
C GLU A 135 14.19 -15.96 -9.21
N SER A 136 14.75 -16.45 -10.27
CA SER A 136 15.63 -17.60 -10.19
C SER A 136 17.04 -17.23 -10.64
#